data_cb1cee308710dbaf98e55ed90dffb2b7
#
_entry.id   cb1cee308710dbaf98e55ed90dffb2b7
#
_cell.length_a   1.000
_cell.length_b   1.000
_cell.length_c   1.000
_cell.angle_alpha   90.00
_cell.angle_beta   90.00
_cell.angle_gamma   90.00
#
_symmetry.space_group_name_H-M   'P 1'
#
loop_
_entity.id
_entity.type
_entity.pdbx_description
1 polymer ?
#
loop_
_entity_poly.entity_id
_entity_poly.type
_entity_poly.pdbx_seq_one_letter_code
_entity_poly.pdbx_strand_id
1 'polypeptide(L)'
;MMSSSSPSPSKLSHIADFLHTCPAWVLALFVGSLVAMNLLANKSLGGLPSWLALDAGFLFSWVAFALMDMTVKRFGEAAGNILAFTAIVFNLFIVLIFFMASLLPGEWSASYDAAGQSLPAINAALDQTFAGSWYVVFGSTVAICVSSLFNNRVNVLVARWLHRDNFGVYASRSFISTGLAQFVDNLTFALIVSIPFFGWSLLQAVTCAATGALAELLMEVVFSPVSYRIVRIWEARQTGAAYLEKYVEAR
;
A
#
# COMPACT_ATOMS: atom_id res chain seq x y z
N MET A 1 -32.11 37.90 3.83
CA MET A 1 -30.74 37.35 3.97
C MET A 1 -30.64 36.15 3.09
N MET A 2 -30.01 36.29 1.91
CA MET A 2 -29.78 35.19 0.98
C MET A 2 -28.58 34.37 1.52
N SER A 3 -28.83 33.15 1.94
CA SER A 3 -27.77 32.17 2.24
C SER A 3 -27.04 31.86 0.95
N SER A 4 -25.84 32.37 0.79
CA SER A 4 -24.93 31.98 -0.28
C SER A 4 -24.44 30.56 0.04
N SER A 5 -25.08 29.56 -0.55
CA SER A 5 -24.53 28.21 -0.57
C SER A 5 -23.24 28.26 -1.40
N SER A 6 -22.11 28.21 -0.72
CA SER A 6 -20.82 28.02 -1.39
C SER A 6 -20.87 26.71 -2.19
N PRO A 7 -20.46 26.69 -3.47
CA PRO A 7 -20.47 25.47 -4.28
C PRO A 7 -19.62 24.40 -3.60
N SER A 8 -20.13 23.18 -3.55
CA SER A 8 -19.40 22.04 -3.00
C SER A 8 -18.03 21.92 -3.72
N PRO A 9 -16.93 21.78 -2.97
CA PRO A 9 -15.59 21.70 -3.57
C PRO A 9 -15.50 20.57 -4.59
N SER A 10 -14.90 20.84 -5.73
CA SER A 10 -14.70 19.82 -6.78
C SER A 10 -13.77 18.71 -6.26
N LYS A 11 -13.90 17.48 -6.81
CA LYS A 11 -12.99 16.38 -6.46
C LYS A 11 -11.52 16.72 -6.70
N LEU A 12 -11.22 17.47 -7.75
CA LEU A 12 -9.86 17.92 -8.08
C LEU A 12 -9.32 18.91 -7.05
N SER A 13 -10.14 19.85 -6.58
CA SER A 13 -9.71 20.78 -5.52
C SER A 13 -9.44 20.03 -4.21
N HIS A 14 -10.24 19.01 -3.89
CA HIS A 14 -10.02 18.19 -2.70
C HIS A 14 -8.67 17.44 -2.75
N ILE A 15 -8.33 16.84 -3.91
CA ILE A 15 -7.04 16.18 -4.11
C ILE A 15 -5.90 17.20 -3.97
N ALA A 16 -5.97 18.34 -4.65
CA ALA A 16 -4.94 19.36 -4.60
C ALA A 16 -4.73 19.90 -3.17
N ASP A 17 -5.81 20.22 -2.48
CA ASP A 17 -5.75 20.74 -1.10
C ASP A 17 -5.11 19.71 -0.14
N PHE A 18 -5.43 18.42 -0.30
CA PHE A 18 -4.77 17.38 0.49
C PHE A 18 -3.28 17.26 0.18
N LEU A 19 -2.89 17.23 -1.09
CA LEU A 19 -1.49 17.09 -1.49
C LEU A 19 -0.63 18.28 -1.04
N HIS A 20 -1.20 19.49 -1.01
CA HIS A 20 -0.52 20.66 -0.43
C HIS A 20 -0.43 20.63 1.10
N THR A 21 -1.34 19.94 1.75
CA THR A 21 -1.46 19.90 3.21
C THR A 21 -0.66 18.77 3.84
N CYS A 22 -0.59 17.62 3.16
CA CYS A 22 0.10 16.43 3.63
C CYS A 22 1.61 16.71 3.72
N PRO A 23 2.28 16.34 4.84
CA PRO A 23 3.73 16.50 4.93
C PRO A 23 4.46 15.79 3.80
N ALA A 24 5.34 16.49 3.10
CA ALA A 24 6.02 15.97 1.90
C ALA A 24 6.75 14.66 2.13
N TRP A 25 7.33 14.45 3.33
CA TRP A 25 8.02 13.21 3.68
C TRP A 25 7.05 12.01 3.74
N VAL A 26 5.78 12.22 4.12
CA VAL A 26 4.74 11.16 4.12
C VAL A 26 4.45 10.72 2.70
N LEU A 27 4.21 11.69 1.80
CA LEU A 27 4.00 11.42 0.38
C LEU A 27 5.20 10.67 -0.23
N ALA A 28 6.41 11.17 0.02
CA ALA A 28 7.64 10.59 -0.52
C ALA A 28 7.87 9.14 -0.03
N LEU A 29 7.76 8.91 1.28
CA LEU A 29 7.93 7.58 1.85
C LEU A 29 6.81 6.62 1.43
N PHE A 30 5.56 7.09 1.37
CA PHE A 30 4.44 6.25 0.96
C PHE A 30 4.57 5.79 -0.49
N VAL A 31 4.79 6.73 -1.41
CA VAL A 31 5.01 6.42 -2.84
C VAL A 31 6.25 5.55 -3.01
N GLY A 32 7.36 5.91 -2.36
CA GLY A 32 8.61 5.14 -2.43
C GLY A 32 8.46 3.71 -1.90
N SER A 33 7.74 3.54 -0.78
CA SER A 33 7.47 2.20 -0.21
C SER A 33 6.60 1.37 -1.14
N LEU A 34 5.57 1.96 -1.77
CA LEU A 34 4.69 1.25 -2.70
C LEU A 34 5.45 0.80 -3.96
N VAL A 35 6.28 1.68 -4.53
CA VAL A 35 7.12 1.33 -5.69
C VAL A 35 8.13 0.24 -5.33
N ALA A 36 8.82 0.37 -4.19
CA ALA A 36 9.78 -0.62 -3.72
C ALA A 36 9.09 -1.98 -3.44
N MET A 37 7.95 -1.98 -2.75
CA MET A 37 7.17 -3.17 -2.46
C MET A 37 6.79 -3.91 -3.75
N ASN A 38 6.23 -3.21 -4.73
CA ASN A 38 5.77 -3.83 -5.98
C ASN A 38 6.94 -4.32 -6.85
N LEU A 39 8.07 -3.61 -6.88
CA LEU A 39 9.25 -4.08 -7.60
C LEU A 39 9.87 -5.32 -6.92
N LEU A 40 9.97 -5.31 -5.60
CA LEU A 40 10.52 -6.42 -4.81
C LEU A 40 9.59 -7.63 -4.75
N ALA A 41 8.28 -7.46 -4.98
CA ALA A 41 7.33 -8.58 -5.07
C ALA A 41 7.65 -9.53 -6.22
N ASN A 42 8.45 -9.10 -7.21
CA ASN A 42 8.98 -10.00 -8.25
C ASN A 42 10.03 -11.00 -7.73
N LYS A 43 10.48 -10.88 -6.47
CA LYS A 43 11.49 -11.75 -5.88
C LYS A 43 10.91 -12.60 -4.77
N SER A 44 10.80 -13.91 -5.00
CA SER A 44 10.48 -14.89 -3.96
C SER A 44 11.66 -15.09 -3.00
N LEU A 45 11.37 -15.21 -1.71
CA LEU A 45 12.38 -15.48 -0.69
C LEU A 45 12.73 -16.98 -0.69
N GLY A 46 14.04 -17.28 -0.74
CA GLY A 46 14.56 -18.62 -0.66
C GLY A 46 14.73 -19.14 0.77
N GLY A 47 15.00 -20.47 0.91
CA GLY A 47 15.27 -21.09 2.21
C GLY A 47 14.05 -21.33 3.09
N LEU A 48 12.85 -21.11 2.58
CA LEU A 48 11.60 -21.38 3.27
C LEU A 48 11.15 -22.84 3.07
N PRO A 49 10.34 -23.39 4.01
CA PRO A 49 9.70 -24.68 3.81
C PRO A 49 8.84 -24.70 2.54
N SER A 50 8.68 -25.86 1.90
CA SER A 50 7.95 -26.00 0.62
C SER A 50 6.48 -25.59 0.67
N TRP A 51 5.89 -25.56 1.84
CA TRP A 51 4.49 -25.13 2.06
C TRP A 51 4.35 -23.63 2.26
N LEU A 52 5.44 -22.89 2.47
CA LEU A 52 5.44 -21.45 2.68
C LEU A 52 6.22 -20.78 1.55
N ALA A 53 5.62 -19.73 0.98
CA ALA A 53 6.29 -18.81 0.08
C ALA A 53 6.07 -17.39 0.58
N LEU A 54 7.07 -16.55 0.43
CA LEU A 54 7.00 -15.11 0.69
C LEU A 54 7.75 -14.40 -0.44
N ASP A 55 7.27 -13.25 -0.85
CA ASP A 55 8.02 -12.35 -1.70
C ASP A 55 8.73 -11.26 -0.89
N ALA A 56 9.71 -10.59 -1.50
CA ALA A 56 10.49 -9.58 -0.80
C ALA A 56 9.75 -8.23 -0.64
N GLY A 57 8.58 -8.07 -1.25
CA GLY A 57 7.75 -6.86 -1.12
C GLY A 57 7.27 -6.63 0.30
N PHE A 58 7.05 -7.71 1.08
CA PHE A 58 6.60 -7.62 2.46
C PHE A 58 7.54 -6.79 3.36
N LEU A 59 8.81 -6.66 3.01
CA LEU A 59 9.78 -5.84 3.77
C LEU A 59 9.41 -4.36 3.84
N PHE A 60 8.63 -3.87 2.87
CA PHE A 60 8.23 -2.47 2.78
C PHE A 60 6.73 -2.24 2.94
N SER A 61 5.88 -3.29 2.86
CA SER A 61 4.43 -3.16 2.97
C SER A 61 3.99 -2.49 4.27
N TRP A 62 4.56 -2.88 5.40
CA TRP A 62 4.24 -2.32 6.71
C TRP A 62 4.49 -0.80 6.81
N VAL A 63 5.49 -0.26 6.08
CA VAL A 63 5.76 1.19 6.05
C VAL A 63 4.59 1.92 5.39
N ALA A 64 4.10 1.39 4.26
CA ALA A 64 2.95 1.95 3.58
C ALA A 64 1.70 1.91 4.47
N PHE A 65 1.43 0.79 5.16
CA PHE A 65 0.30 0.70 6.08
C PHE A 65 0.39 1.67 7.25
N ALA A 66 1.57 1.79 7.89
CA ALA A 66 1.78 2.73 8.99
C ALA A 66 1.56 4.19 8.56
N LEU A 67 2.03 4.58 7.37
CA LEU A 67 1.84 5.92 6.82
C LEU A 67 0.39 6.18 6.44
N MET A 68 -0.30 5.18 5.89
CA MET A 68 -1.73 5.24 5.60
C MET A 68 -2.54 5.46 6.88
N ASP A 69 -2.29 4.65 7.92
CA ASP A 69 -2.99 4.73 9.21
C ASP A 69 -2.79 6.12 9.86
N MET A 70 -1.57 6.65 9.89
CA MET A 70 -1.30 8.00 10.38
C MET A 70 -2.06 9.07 9.59
N THR A 71 -2.12 8.92 8.27
CA THR A 71 -2.84 9.85 7.38
C THR A 71 -4.34 9.81 7.65
N VAL A 72 -4.93 8.62 7.73
CA VAL A 72 -6.35 8.44 8.03
C VAL A 72 -6.71 8.98 9.41
N LYS A 73 -5.88 8.72 10.42
CA LYS A 73 -6.11 9.23 11.79
C LYS A 73 -6.06 10.74 11.87
N ARG A 74 -5.20 11.39 11.10
CA ARG A 74 -5.08 12.86 11.15
C ARG A 74 -6.03 13.59 10.20
N PHE A 75 -6.16 13.11 8.96
CA PHE A 75 -6.82 13.81 7.87
C PHE A 75 -8.14 13.16 7.42
N GLY A 76 -8.48 11.99 8.00
CA GLY A 76 -9.70 11.26 7.69
C GLY A 76 -9.55 10.28 6.51
N GLU A 77 -10.58 9.44 6.33
CA GLU A 77 -10.60 8.35 5.33
C GLU A 77 -10.43 8.86 3.88
N ALA A 78 -11.06 10.00 3.55
CA ALA A 78 -10.94 10.58 2.22
C ALA A 78 -9.50 10.94 1.87
N ALA A 79 -8.72 11.44 2.84
CA ALA A 79 -7.30 11.74 2.66
C ALA A 79 -6.46 10.47 2.44
N GLY A 80 -6.75 9.39 3.18
CA GLY A 80 -6.13 8.10 2.95
C GLY A 80 -6.40 7.57 1.54
N ASN A 81 -7.62 7.68 1.06
CA ASN A 81 -7.99 7.29 -0.31
C ASN A 81 -7.26 8.12 -1.37
N ILE A 82 -7.09 9.44 -1.15
CA ILE A 82 -6.32 10.30 -2.05
C ILE A 82 -4.84 9.90 -2.04
N LEU A 83 -4.27 9.62 -0.86
CA LEU A 83 -2.89 9.14 -0.74
C LEU A 83 -2.67 7.84 -1.52
N ALA A 84 -3.55 6.85 -1.34
CA ALA A 84 -3.50 5.58 -2.07
C ALA A 84 -3.62 5.79 -3.58
N PHE A 85 -4.60 6.57 -4.03
CA PHE A 85 -4.80 6.87 -5.44
C PHE A 85 -3.57 7.56 -6.06
N THR A 86 -3.00 8.54 -5.35
CA THR A 86 -1.79 9.24 -5.80
C THR A 86 -0.63 8.27 -5.97
N ALA A 87 -0.42 7.38 -5.00
CA ALA A 87 0.67 6.40 -5.07
C ALA A 87 0.46 5.38 -6.19
N ILE A 88 -0.77 4.92 -6.44
CA ILE A 88 -1.10 4.05 -7.58
C ILE A 88 -0.75 4.74 -8.91
N VAL A 89 -1.12 6.01 -9.08
CA VAL A 89 -0.81 6.76 -10.30
C VAL A 89 0.70 6.89 -10.51
N PHE A 90 1.46 7.23 -9.46
CA PHE A 90 2.92 7.28 -9.53
C PHE A 90 3.54 5.92 -9.83
N ASN A 91 3.02 4.86 -9.22
CA ASN A 91 3.51 3.50 -9.45
C ASN A 91 3.28 3.05 -10.89
N LEU A 92 2.09 3.31 -11.46
CA LEU A 92 1.81 3.06 -12.87
C LEU A 92 2.75 3.86 -13.79
N PHE A 93 3.05 5.11 -13.46
CA PHE A 93 4.00 5.93 -14.20
C PHE A 93 5.42 5.33 -14.17
N ILE A 94 5.90 4.89 -13.00
CA ILE A 94 7.22 4.24 -12.87
C ILE A 94 7.27 2.92 -13.66
N VAL A 95 6.21 2.11 -13.60
CA VAL A 95 6.12 0.86 -14.38
C VAL A 95 6.13 1.14 -15.87
N LEU A 96 5.46 2.20 -16.34
CA LEU A 96 5.51 2.62 -17.73
C LEU A 96 6.94 3.00 -18.15
N ILE A 97 7.69 3.72 -17.30
CA ILE A 97 9.09 4.06 -17.56
C ILE A 97 9.94 2.78 -17.67
N PHE A 98 9.79 1.83 -16.75
CA PHE A 98 10.52 0.57 -16.79
C PHE A 98 10.19 -0.26 -18.04
N PHE A 99 8.90 -0.32 -18.39
CA PHE A 99 8.46 -0.98 -19.63
C PHE A 99 9.09 -0.32 -20.87
N MET A 100 9.05 1.01 -20.96
CA MET A 100 9.68 1.74 -22.05
C MET A 100 11.19 1.53 -22.11
N ALA A 101 11.87 1.53 -20.95
CA ALA A 101 13.30 1.26 -20.89
C ALA A 101 13.67 -0.14 -21.39
N SER A 102 12.84 -1.16 -21.08
CA SER A 102 13.05 -2.53 -21.55
C SER A 102 12.84 -2.73 -23.05
N LEU A 103 12.19 -1.78 -23.72
CA LEU A 103 12.03 -1.78 -25.19
C LEU A 103 13.17 -1.07 -25.92
N LEU A 104 14.00 -0.31 -25.20
CA LEU A 104 15.12 0.40 -25.83
C LEU A 104 16.23 -0.58 -26.21
N PRO A 105 16.84 -0.41 -27.39
CA PRO A 105 18.00 -1.20 -27.76
C PRO A 105 19.18 -0.89 -26.85
N GLY A 106 19.82 -1.94 -26.34
CA GLY A 106 20.95 -1.82 -25.42
C GLY A 106 20.98 -2.93 -24.40
N GLU A 107 21.93 -2.87 -23.50
CA GLU A 107 22.11 -3.87 -22.46
C GLU A 107 22.31 -3.22 -21.08
N TRP A 108 21.77 -3.84 -20.06
CA TRP A 108 21.98 -3.43 -18.68
C TRP A 108 23.44 -3.64 -18.28
N SER A 109 24.00 -2.76 -17.47
CA SER A 109 25.41 -2.88 -17.02
C SER A 109 25.73 -4.22 -16.34
N ALA A 110 24.76 -4.83 -15.68
CA ALA A 110 24.91 -6.16 -15.06
C ALA A 110 24.93 -7.31 -16.09
N SER A 111 24.63 -7.03 -17.36
CA SER A 111 24.69 -8.01 -18.46
C SER A 111 26.10 -8.15 -19.08
N TYR A 112 27.10 -7.49 -18.53
CA TYR A 112 28.49 -7.64 -18.95
C TYR A 112 29.29 -8.43 -17.89
N ASP A 113 30.14 -9.34 -18.36
CA ASP A 113 31.09 -10.02 -17.47
C ASP A 113 32.30 -9.13 -17.12
N ALA A 114 33.21 -9.64 -16.30
CA ALA A 114 34.41 -8.92 -15.90
C ALA A 114 35.40 -8.61 -17.07
N ALA A 115 35.26 -9.29 -18.19
CA ALA A 115 36.01 -9.07 -19.42
C ALA A 115 35.27 -8.12 -20.40
N GLY A 116 34.10 -7.61 -20.02
CA GLY A 116 33.26 -6.74 -20.85
C GLY A 116 32.49 -7.48 -21.94
N GLN A 117 32.34 -8.81 -21.84
CA GLN A 117 31.55 -9.59 -22.78
C GLN A 117 30.08 -9.58 -22.39
N SER A 118 29.20 -9.45 -23.38
CA SER A 118 27.75 -9.48 -23.18
C SER A 118 27.27 -10.85 -22.72
N LEU A 119 26.31 -10.83 -21.78
CA LEU A 119 25.58 -11.97 -21.25
C LEU A 119 24.08 -11.81 -21.56
N PRO A 120 23.64 -12.13 -22.79
CA PRO A 120 22.27 -11.83 -23.27
C PRO A 120 21.17 -12.43 -22.41
N ALA A 121 21.42 -13.57 -21.75
CA ALA A 121 20.45 -14.20 -20.86
C ALA A 121 20.18 -13.35 -19.61
N ILE A 122 21.20 -12.66 -19.09
CA ILE A 122 21.03 -11.76 -17.96
C ILE A 122 20.26 -10.51 -18.39
N ASN A 123 20.58 -9.95 -19.57
CA ASN A 123 19.85 -8.82 -20.13
C ASN A 123 18.38 -9.16 -20.30
N ALA A 124 18.05 -10.27 -20.92
CA ALA A 124 16.67 -10.71 -21.12
C ALA A 124 15.93 -10.91 -19.79
N ALA A 125 16.58 -11.44 -18.76
CA ALA A 125 15.99 -11.62 -17.43
C ALA A 125 15.69 -10.27 -16.74
N LEU A 126 16.58 -9.28 -16.90
CA LEU A 126 16.37 -7.92 -16.38
C LEU A 126 15.23 -7.21 -17.12
N ASP A 127 15.22 -7.28 -18.44
CA ASP A 127 14.13 -6.72 -19.26
C ASP A 127 12.78 -7.33 -18.85
N GLN A 128 12.70 -8.66 -18.69
CA GLN A 128 11.49 -9.34 -18.21
C GLN A 128 11.06 -8.89 -16.81
N THR A 129 12.01 -8.68 -15.89
CA THR A 129 11.72 -8.24 -14.53
C THR A 129 11.12 -6.84 -14.53
N PHE A 130 11.72 -5.91 -15.25
CA PHE A 130 11.26 -4.53 -15.28
C PHE A 130 10.00 -4.35 -16.15
N ALA A 131 9.95 -4.96 -17.33
CA ALA A 131 8.76 -4.95 -18.18
C ALA A 131 7.59 -5.69 -17.55
N GLY A 132 7.84 -6.77 -16.81
CA GLY A 132 6.83 -7.59 -16.15
C GLY A 132 6.18 -6.96 -14.93
N SER A 133 6.70 -5.86 -14.41
CA SER A 133 6.17 -5.21 -13.19
C SER A 133 4.71 -4.75 -13.29
N TRP A 134 4.14 -4.62 -14.49
CA TRP A 134 2.75 -4.21 -14.71
C TRP A 134 1.74 -5.16 -14.07
N TYR A 135 1.95 -6.49 -14.12
CA TYR A 135 1.01 -7.46 -13.52
C TYR A 135 1.04 -7.41 -11.99
N VAL A 136 2.22 -7.11 -11.40
CA VAL A 136 2.35 -6.90 -9.95
C VAL A 136 1.53 -5.69 -9.52
N VAL A 137 1.67 -4.56 -10.23
CA VAL A 137 0.90 -3.34 -9.95
C VAL A 137 -0.59 -3.53 -10.18
N PHE A 138 -0.97 -4.26 -11.23
CA PHE A 138 -2.37 -4.61 -11.48
C PHE A 138 -2.94 -5.45 -10.33
N GLY A 139 -2.24 -6.51 -9.93
CA GLY A 139 -2.65 -7.37 -8.83
C GLY A 139 -2.74 -6.64 -7.50
N SER A 140 -1.75 -5.79 -7.19
CA SER A 140 -1.74 -4.93 -6.00
C SER A 140 -2.93 -3.95 -6.00
N THR A 141 -3.24 -3.33 -7.15
CA THR A 141 -4.39 -2.42 -7.26
C THR A 141 -5.72 -3.15 -7.01
N VAL A 142 -5.91 -4.34 -7.60
CA VAL A 142 -7.12 -5.14 -7.37
C VAL A 142 -7.20 -5.60 -5.92
N ALA A 143 -6.07 -6.03 -5.32
CA ALA A 143 -6.00 -6.46 -3.94
C ALA A 143 -6.43 -5.33 -2.98
N ILE A 144 -5.88 -4.12 -3.16
CA ILE A 144 -6.26 -2.93 -2.37
C ILE A 144 -7.76 -2.62 -2.52
N CYS A 145 -8.33 -2.71 -3.72
CA CYS A 145 -9.76 -2.47 -3.92
C CYS A 145 -10.62 -3.50 -3.19
N VAL A 146 -10.29 -4.78 -3.32
CA VAL A 146 -11.03 -5.89 -2.70
C VAL A 146 -10.91 -5.82 -1.18
N SER A 147 -9.69 -5.65 -0.66
CA SER A 147 -9.42 -5.60 0.79
C SER A 147 -10.09 -4.39 1.45
N SER A 148 -10.12 -3.23 0.79
CA SER A 148 -10.79 -2.03 1.28
C SER A 148 -12.31 -2.22 1.39
N LEU A 149 -12.94 -2.81 0.36
CA LEU A 149 -14.38 -3.13 0.41
C LEU A 149 -14.69 -4.15 1.50
N PHE A 150 -13.84 -5.15 1.67
CA PHE A 150 -13.96 -6.16 2.71
C PHE A 150 -13.80 -5.55 4.09
N ASN A 151 -12.77 -4.73 4.32
CA ASN A 151 -12.52 -4.03 5.58
C ASN A 151 -13.73 -3.19 6.02
N ASN A 152 -14.31 -2.43 5.11
CA ASN A 152 -15.50 -1.61 5.40
C ASN A 152 -16.68 -2.48 5.86
N ARG A 153 -16.91 -3.64 5.22
CA ARG A 153 -17.95 -4.58 5.62
C ARG A 153 -17.71 -5.22 6.97
N VAL A 154 -16.47 -5.69 7.20
CA VAL A 154 -16.07 -6.30 8.47
C VAL A 154 -16.17 -5.29 9.60
N ASN A 155 -15.74 -4.05 9.39
CA ASN A 155 -15.84 -3.00 10.40
C ASN A 155 -17.28 -2.75 10.85
N VAL A 156 -18.23 -2.73 9.92
CA VAL A 156 -19.67 -2.60 10.23
C VAL A 156 -20.19 -3.83 10.99
N LEU A 157 -19.81 -5.04 10.59
CA LEU A 157 -20.23 -6.28 11.24
C LEU A 157 -19.68 -6.38 12.67
N VAL A 158 -18.40 -6.14 12.85
CA VAL A 158 -17.73 -6.19 14.18
C VAL A 158 -18.31 -5.10 15.10
N ALA A 159 -18.63 -3.91 14.55
CA ALA A 159 -19.30 -2.85 15.29
C ALA A 159 -20.66 -3.27 15.87
N ARG A 160 -21.39 -4.13 15.15
CA ARG A 160 -22.69 -4.65 15.62
C ARG A 160 -22.55 -5.67 16.76
N TRP A 161 -21.45 -6.37 16.84
CA TRP A 161 -21.21 -7.41 17.86
C TRP A 161 -20.59 -6.86 19.14
N LEU A 162 -19.77 -5.82 19.02
CA LEU A 162 -19.04 -5.21 20.14
C LEU A 162 -19.69 -3.87 20.51
N HIS A 163 -20.71 -3.91 21.35
CA HIS A 163 -21.55 -2.76 21.73
C HIS A 163 -20.97 -1.85 22.83
N ARG A 164 -19.79 -2.14 23.37
CA ARG A 164 -19.21 -1.38 24.49
C ARG A 164 -18.22 -0.33 23.98
N ASP A 165 -18.38 0.91 24.45
CA ASP A 165 -17.47 2.03 24.18
C ASP A 165 -16.31 2.06 25.18
N ASN A 166 -15.41 1.09 25.09
CA ASN A 166 -14.14 1.18 25.80
C ASN A 166 -12.97 0.98 24.84
N PHE A 167 -11.79 1.48 25.25
CA PHE A 167 -10.58 1.44 24.43
C PHE A 167 -10.21 0.01 23.98
N GLY A 168 -10.39 -0.99 24.87
CA GLY A 168 -10.09 -2.38 24.54
C GLY A 168 -10.96 -2.93 23.43
N VAL A 169 -12.26 -2.62 23.44
CA VAL A 169 -13.21 -3.01 22.37
C VAL A 169 -12.89 -2.28 21.06
N TYR A 170 -12.59 -0.98 21.14
CA TYR A 170 -12.18 -0.20 19.97
C TYR A 170 -10.91 -0.77 19.32
N ALA A 171 -9.87 -1.03 20.13
CA ALA A 171 -8.62 -1.61 19.65
C ALA A 171 -8.83 -3.01 19.06
N SER A 172 -9.60 -3.88 19.74
CA SER A 172 -9.91 -5.22 19.22
C SER A 172 -10.66 -5.17 17.87
N ARG A 173 -11.60 -4.24 17.72
CA ARG A 173 -12.29 -4.03 16.44
C ARG A 173 -11.33 -3.63 15.33
N SER A 174 -10.46 -2.67 15.61
CA SER A 174 -9.45 -2.22 14.64
C SER A 174 -8.53 -3.38 14.22
N PHE A 175 -7.96 -4.09 15.19
CA PHE A 175 -7.05 -5.21 14.89
C PHE A 175 -7.71 -6.36 14.14
N ILE A 176 -8.96 -6.73 14.49
CA ILE A 176 -9.68 -7.80 13.77
C ILE A 176 -9.98 -7.38 12.33
N SER A 177 -10.52 -6.16 12.13
CA SER A 177 -10.86 -5.69 10.78
C SER A 177 -9.62 -5.51 9.92
N THR A 178 -8.55 -4.94 10.48
CA THR A 178 -7.28 -4.73 9.76
C THR A 178 -6.60 -6.06 9.44
N GLY A 179 -6.46 -6.96 10.40
CA GLY A 179 -5.83 -8.26 10.17
C GLY A 179 -6.56 -9.11 9.12
N LEU A 180 -7.89 -9.11 9.15
CA LEU A 180 -8.69 -9.80 8.13
C LEU A 180 -8.58 -9.11 6.74
N ALA A 181 -8.54 -7.78 6.71
CA ALA A 181 -8.37 -7.04 5.46
C ALA A 181 -6.99 -7.29 4.85
N GLN A 182 -5.93 -7.31 5.65
CA GLN A 182 -4.57 -7.64 5.21
C GLN A 182 -4.48 -9.08 4.68
N PHE A 183 -5.15 -10.04 5.35
CA PHE A 183 -5.23 -11.40 4.84
C PHE A 183 -5.91 -11.46 3.46
N VAL A 184 -7.03 -10.75 3.29
CA VAL A 184 -7.76 -10.69 2.01
C VAL A 184 -6.92 -9.99 0.94
N ASP A 185 -6.20 -8.93 1.30
CA ASP A 185 -5.27 -8.23 0.41
C ASP A 185 -4.18 -9.17 -0.13
N ASN A 186 -3.43 -9.77 0.77
CA ASN A 186 -2.34 -10.68 0.46
C ASN A 186 -2.83 -11.91 -0.32
N LEU A 187 -3.99 -12.47 0.04
CA LEU A 187 -4.57 -13.60 -0.67
C LEU A 187 -4.99 -13.21 -2.09
N THR A 188 -5.65 -12.06 -2.25
CA THR A 188 -6.07 -11.56 -3.57
C THR A 188 -4.87 -11.33 -4.46
N PHE A 189 -3.82 -10.70 -3.93
CA PHE A 189 -2.55 -10.54 -4.64
C PHE A 189 -1.95 -11.87 -5.05
N ALA A 190 -1.85 -12.83 -4.13
CA ALA A 190 -1.27 -14.14 -4.42
C ALA A 190 -2.08 -14.92 -5.46
N LEU A 191 -3.40 -14.83 -5.46
CA LEU A 191 -4.26 -15.46 -6.46
C LEU A 191 -4.08 -14.86 -7.87
N ILE A 192 -3.88 -13.55 -7.95
CA ILE A 192 -3.78 -12.83 -9.24
C ILE A 192 -2.34 -12.84 -9.77
N VAL A 193 -1.34 -12.76 -8.89
CA VAL A 193 0.07 -12.59 -9.27
C VAL A 193 0.89 -13.83 -8.98
N SER A 194 0.91 -14.28 -7.72
CA SER A 194 1.89 -15.27 -7.29
C SER A 194 1.61 -16.66 -7.88
N ILE A 195 0.36 -17.09 -7.97
CA ILE A 195 -0.01 -18.36 -8.60
C ILE A 195 0.27 -18.33 -10.10
N PRO A 196 -0.26 -17.38 -10.90
CA PRO A 196 -0.08 -17.40 -12.35
C PRO A 196 1.36 -17.12 -12.82
N PHE A 197 2.06 -16.22 -12.14
CA PHE A 197 3.34 -15.71 -12.62
C PHE A 197 4.56 -16.31 -11.89
N PHE A 198 4.40 -16.74 -10.63
CA PHE A 198 5.50 -17.33 -9.85
C PHE A 198 5.33 -18.84 -9.66
N GLY A 199 4.23 -19.41 -10.15
CA GLY A 199 3.97 -20.85 -10.06
C GLY A 199 3.70 -21.36 -8.63
N TRP A 200 3.21 -20.49 -7.74
CA TRP A 200 2.88 -20.89 -6.37
C TRP A 200 1.68 -21.85 -6.34
N SER A 201 1.69 -22.77 -5.41
CA SER A 201 0.53 -23.60 -5.10
C SER A 201 -0.51 -22.79 -4.29
N LEU A 202 -1.75 -23.26 -4.30
CA LEU A 202 -2.81 -22.64 -3.48
C LEU A 202 -2.44 -22.66 -1.97
N LEU A 203 -1.78 -23.71 -1.50
CA LEU A 203 -1.31 -23.77 -0.11
C LEU A 203 -0.29 -22.68 0.18
N GLN A 204 0.67 -22.46 -0.71
CA GLN A 204 1.65 -21.38 -0.58
C GLN A 204 0.98 -20.01 -0.60
N ALA A 205 -0.02 -19.78 -1.46
CA ALA A 205 -0.78 -18.52 -1.51
C ALA A 205 -1.51 -18.25 -0.18
N VAL A 206 -2.19 -19.26 0.37
CA VAL A 206 -2.93 -19.11 1.65
C VAL A 206 -1.97 -18.91 2.83
N THR A 207 -0.88 -19.69 2.89
CA THR A 207 0.10 -19.57 3.97
C THR A 207 0.87 -18.26 3.90
N CYS A 208 1.21 -17.79 2.70
CA CYS A 208 1.79 -16.46 2.49
C CYS A 208 0.84 -15.36 2.98
N ALA A 209 -0.44 -15.43 2.58
CA ALA A 209 -1.44 -14.47 2.99
C ALA A 209 -1.60 -14.41 4.53
N ALA A 210 -1.64 -15.56 5.19
CA ALA A 210 -1.74 -15.64 6.64
C ALA A 210 -0.49 -15.10 7.34
N THR A 211 0.69 -15.50 6.87
CA THR A 211 1.98 -15.08 7.45
C THR A 211 2.23 -13.59 7.21
N GLY A 212 1.94 -13.10 5.99
CA GLY A 212 2.04 -11.69 5.65
C GLY A 212 1.13 -10.83 6.52
N ALA A 213 -0.15 -11.18 6.61
CA ALA A 213 -1.11 -10.45 7.45
C ALA A 213 -0.70 -10.43 8.93
N LEU A 214 -0.19 -11.56 9.46
CA LEU A 214 0.31 -11.62 10.83
C LEU A 214 1.55 -10.74 11.02
N ALA A 215 2.50 -10.78 10.09
CA ALA A 215 3.71 -9.96 10.15
C ALA A 215 3.38 -8.46 10.07
N GLU A 216 2.50 -8.06 9.17
CA GLU A 216 2.05 -6.68 9.02
C GLU A 216 1.31 -6.19 10.28
N LEU A 217 0.44 -7.02 10.85
CA LEU A 217 -0.25 -6.70 12.11
C LEU A 217 0.73 -6.55 13.28
N LEU A 218 1.75 -7.41 13.39
CA LEU A 218 2.80 -7.29 14.40
C LEU A 218 3.61 -6.00 14.21
N MET A 219 3.95 -5.65 12.99
CA MET A 219 4.63 -4.39 12.69
C MET A 219 3.76 -3.17 13.01
N GLU A 220 2.45 -3.23 12.74
CA GLU A 220 1.51 -2.19 13.16
C GLU A 220 1.53 -1.99 14.67
N VAL A 221 1.50 -3.07 15.46
CA VAL A 221 1.59 -3.00 16.93
C VAL A 221 2.92 -2.39 17.37
N VAL A 222 4.05 -2.85 16.81
CA VAL A 222 5.40 -2.36 17.16
C VAL A 222 5.57 -0.87 16.84
N PHE A 223 5.06 -0.42 15.69
CA PHE A 223 5.23 0.97 15.24
C PHE A 223 4.09 1.90 15.68
N SER A 224 3.01 1.37 16.25
CA SER A 224 1.88 2.19 16.72
C SER A 224 2.27 3.30 17.72
N PRO A 225 3.25 3.13 18.64
CA PRO A 225 3.69 4.22 19.51
C PRO A 225 4.36 5.37 18.75
N VAL A 226 5.11 5.02 17.68
CA VAL A 226 5.78 6.03 16.83
C VAL A 226 4.72 6.77 16.01
N SER A 227 3.82 6.04 15.36
CA SER A 227 2.71 6.58 14.59
C SER A 227 1.83 7.49 15.46
N TYR A 228 1.51 7.07 16.68
CA TYR A 228 0.75 7.86 17.62
C TYR A 228 1.46 9.19 17.98
N ARG A 229 2.76 9.14 18.27
CA ARG A 229 3.54 10.36 18.57
C ARG A 229 3.56 11.34 17.40
N ILE A 230 3.71 10.84 16.19
CA ILE A 230 3.70 11.68 14.98
C ILE A 230 2.34 12.35 14.80
N VAL A 231 1.24 11.60 14.93
CA VAL A 231 -0.13 12.15 14.84
C VAL A 231 -0.35 13.20 15.90
N ARG A 232 0.07 12.97 17.16
CA ARG A 232 -0.04 13.97 18.25
C ARG A 232 0.78 15.23 17.99
N ILE A 233 1.96 15.11 17.38
CA ILE A 233 2.75 16.28 16.94
C ILE A 233 2.00 17.06 15.86
N TRP A 234 1.38 16.39 14.90
CA TRP A 234 0.58 17.05 13.87
C TRP A 234 -0.64 17.77 14.45
N GLU A 235 -1.31 17.15 15.42
CA GLU A 235 -2.42 17.78 16.15
C GLU A 235 -1.95 19.02 16.90
N ALA A 236 -0.88 18.92 17.67
CA ALA A 236 -0.32 20.05 18.43
C ALA A 236 0.15 21.21 17.55
N ARG A 237 0.67 20.90 16.35
CA ARG A 237 1.11 21.89 15.36
C ARG A 237 -0.01 22.36 14.43
N GLN A 238 -1.23 21.90 14.64
CA GLN A 238 -2.37 22.20 13.77
C GLN A 238 -2.09 21.89 12.28
N THR A 239 -1.28 20.83 12.01
CA THR A 239 -0.94 20.44 10.65
C THR A 239 -2.23 20.11 9.90
N GLY A 240 -2.50 20.85 8.82
CA GLY A 240 -3.67 20.67 7.99
C GLY A 240 -4.98 21.19 8.57
N ALA A 241 -4.97 22.13 9.52
CA ALA A 241 -6.19 22.67 10.13
C ALA A 241 -7.21 23.17 9.09
N ALA A 242 -6.77 23.94 8.10
CA ALA A 242 -7.65 24.45 7.04
C ALA A 242 -8.28 23.31 6.18
N TYR A 243 -7.54 22.22 5.96
CA TYR A 243 -8.08 21.04 5.27
C TYR A 243 -9.14 20.35 6.13
N LEU A 244 -8.88 20.17 7.43
CA LEU A 244 -9.81 19.52 8.36
C LEU A 244 -11.12 20.31 8.49
N GLU A 245 -11.03 21.62 8.68
CA GLU A 245 -12.19 22.50 8.74
C GLU A 245 -13.05 22.38 7.47
N LYS A 246 -12.39 22.38 6.29
CA LYS A 246 -13.08 22.36 4.99
C LYS A 246 -13.69 21.01 4.62
N TYR A 247 -13.05 19.90 4.97
CA TYR A 247 -13.41 18.58 4.43
C TYR A 247 -13.84 17.53 5.46
N VAL A 248 -13.51 17.73 6.72
CA VAL A 248 -13.79 16.75 7.79
C VAL A 248 -14.82 17.28 8.77
N GLU A 249 -14.63 18.51 9.29
CA GLU A 249 -15.51 19.11 10.32
C GLU A 249 -16.77 19.74 9.72
N ALA A 250 -16.75 20.06 8.42
CA ALA A 250 -17.91 20.62 7.72
C ALA A 250 -19.00 19.57 7.35
N ARG A 251 -18.81 18.28 7.71
CA ARG A 251 -19.78 17.19 7.50
C ARG A 251 -20.55 16.92 8.77
#